data_ad10947976dabec012a3792e6ad1a930
#
_entry.id   ad10947976dabec012a3792e6ad1a930
#
_cell.length_a   1.000
_cell.length_b   1.000
_cell.length_c   1.000
_cell.angle_alpha   90.00
_cell.angle_beta   90.00
_cell.angle_gamma   90.00
#
_symmetry.space_group_name_H-M   'P 1'
#
loop_
_entity.id
_entity.type
_entity.pdbx_description
1 polymer ?
#
loop_
_entity_poly.entity_id
_entity_poly.type
_entity_poly.pdbx_seq_one_letter_code
_entity_poly.pdbx_strand_id
1 'polypeptide(L)'
;MYKINFLKLFLFAFITIIASSCDDHNHDEEGHTDAEGFIFEDANGNEIYRQLEGEITGSIALNVDGILELSVHFLDHDGNEIEHEDGEHEQDELSFEITNSDVISIVAEDHEDEGGDNHEHELAFELVGMSSGTTTFTFSLMHGDHADYVSLPISVTVNSEIFSCNGKQLCLNNYCTNTMYA
;
A
#
# COMPACT_ATOMS: atom_id res chain seq x y z
N MET A 1 64.49 35.06 -4.77
CA MET A 1 64.08 33.97 -3.87
C MET A 1 62.60 34.11 -3.60
N TYR A 2 61.73 33.39 -4.31
CA TYR A 2 60.28 33.36 -4.07
C TYR A 2 59.97 32.48 -2.87
N LYS A 3 59.44 33.09 -1.78
CA LYS A 3 58.93 32.32 -0.65
C LYS A 3 57.57 31.75 -1.04
N ILE A 4 57.52 30.51 -1.42
CA ILE A 4 56.27 29.77 -1.66
C ILE A 4 55.59 29.58 -0.30
N ASN A 5 54.41 30.24 -0.10
CA ASN A 5 53.60 30.05 1.08
C ASN A 5 53.00 28.61 1.06
N PHE A 6 53.63 27.70 1.81
CA PHE A 6 53.18 26.31 1.96
C PHE A 6 51.70 26.20 2.31
N LEU A 7 51.16 27.18 3.06
CA LEU A 7 49.77 27.18 3.46
C LEU A 7 48.81 27.37 2.25
N LYS A 8 49.22 28.15 1.22
CA LYS A 8 48.43 28.31 -0.01
C LYS A 8 48.48 27.07 -0.90
N LEU A 9 49.59 26.37 -0.89
CA LEU A 9 49.73 25.10 -1.64
C LEU A 9 48.87 23.99 -1.04
N PHE A 10 48.79 23.95 0.31
CA PHE A 10 47.91 23.00 1.00
C PHE A 10 46.41 23.29 0.79
N LEU A 11 46.02 24.59 0.72
CA LEU A 11 44.64 24.96 0.47
C LEU A 11 44.20 24.60 -0.96
N PHE A 12 45.10 24.72 -1.94
CA PHE A 12 44.82 24.32 -3.34
C PHE A 12 44.74 22.80 -3.51
N ALA A 13 45.58 22.03 -2.78
CA ALA A 13 45.53 20.56 -2.83
C ALA A 13 44.27 19.99 -2.16
N PHE A 14 43.69 20.71 -1.16
CA PHE A 14 42.48 20.26 -0.48
C PHE A 14 41.20 20.47 -1.30
N ILE A 15 41.18 21.51 -2.16
CA ILE A 15 40.03 21.83 -3.02
C ILE A 15 39.91 20.83 -4.19
N THR A 16 41.02 20.19 -4.62
CA THR A 16 40.97 19.23 -5.74
C THR A 16 40.51 17.82 -5.33
N ILE A 17 40.40 17.52 -4.02
CA ILE A 17 39.95 16.22 -3.54
C ILE A 17 38.43 16.11 -3.39
N ILE A 18 37.72 17.26 -3.34
CA ILE A 18 36.26 17.27 -3.16
C ILE A 18 35.49 17.18 -4.51
N ALA A 19 36.19 17.25 -5.66
CA ALA A 19 35.55 17.25 -6.99
C ALA A 19 35.57 15.87 -7.68
N SER A 20 35.86 14.78 -6.98
CA SER A 20 35.96 13.45 -7.57
C SER A 20 35.15 12.40 -6.82
N SER A 21 33.91 12.75 -6.47
CA SER A 21 32.94 11.77 -5.99
C SER A 21 31.59 12.06 -6.64
N CYS A 22 31.57 11.98 -7.97
CA CYS A 22 30.41 11.50 -8.69
C CYS A 22 30.82 10.11 -9.17
N ASP A 23 30.59 9.11 -8.35
CA ASP A 23 30.37 7.76 -8.85
C ASP A 23 29.03 7.84 -9.59
N ASP A 24 29.08 7.91 -10.92
CA ASP A 24 28.03 7.40 -11.76
C ASP A 24 27.91 5.89 -11.46
N HIS A 25 27.15 5.56 -10.42
CA HIS A 25 26.53 4.26 -10.37
C HIS A 25 25.46 4.28 -11.47
N ASN A 26 25.84 3.80 -12.66
CA ASN A 26 24.91 3.11 -13.49
C ASN A 26 24.44 1.91 -12.67
N HIS A 27 23.41 2.11 -11.83
CA HIS A 27 22.51 1.05 -11.51
C HIS A 27 21.85 0.73 -12.86
N ASP A 28 22.17 -0.42 -13.41
CA ASP A 28 21.26 -1.11 -14.30
C ASP A 28 19.95 -1.15 -13.50
N GLU A 29 18.96 -0.37 -13.93
CA GLU A 29 17.62 -0.32 -13.36
C GLU A 29 16.98 -1.68 -13.65
N GLU A 30 17.28 -2.66 -12.80
CA GLU A 30 16.50 -3.89 -12.74
C GLU A 30 15.17 -3.48 -12.09
N GLY A 31 14.19 -3.09 -12.92
CA GLY A 31 12.74 -3.08 -12.69
C GLY A 31 12.21 -2.72 -11.31
N HIS A 32 12.85 -1.80 -10.56
CA HIS A 32 12.32 -1.36 -9.27
C HIS A 32 11.24 -0.31 -9.48
N THR A 33 10.10 -0.51 -8.87
CA THR A 33 9.01 0.47 -8.85
C THR A 33 9.43 1.68 -8.02
N ASP A 34 9.59 2.86 -8.64
CA ASP A 34 9.83 4.14 -7.95
C ASP A 34 8.53 4.68 -7.30
N ALA A 35 7.78 3.79 -6.61
CA ALA A 35 6.51 4.15 -6.00
C ALA A 35 6.72 4.98 -4.72
N GLU A 36 6.16 6.19 -4.70
CA GLU A 36 6.12 7.08 -3.53
C GLU A 36 4.78 6.99 -2.78
N GLY A 37 3.81 6.27 -3.36
CA GLY A 37 2.49 6.07 -2.80
C GLY A 37 1.66 5.05 -3.55
N PHE A 38 0.39 4.96 -3.13
CA PHE A 38 -0.60 4.09 -3.77
C PHE A 38 -2.01 4.61 -3.53
N ILE A 39 -2.95 4.12 -4.33
CA ILE A 39 -4.39 4.21 -4.07
C ILE A 39 -5.00 2.81 -4.01
N PHE A 40 -6.09 2.68 -3.26
CA PHE A 40 -7.00 1.56 -3.37
C PHE A 40 -8.27 2.01 -4.06
N GLU A 41 -8.69 1.27 -5.06
CA GLU A 41 -9.98 1.45 -5.73
C GLU A 41 -10.91 0.28 -5.44
N ASP A 42 -12.22 0.57 -5.40
CA ASP A 42 -13.25 -0.48 -5.32
C ASP A 42 -13.54 -1.07 -6.70
N ALA A 43 -14.32 -2.15 -6.76
CA ALA A 43 -14.74 -2.80 -8.00
C ALA A 43 -15.49 -1.89 -9.01
N ASN A 44 -15.79 -0.64 -8.65
CA ASN A 44 -16.39 0.36 -9.55
C ASN A 44 -15.38 1.42 -10.02
N GLY A 45 -14.11 1.31 -9.63
CA GLY A 45 -13.06 2.29 -9.92
C GLY A 45 -13.17 3.56 -9.08
N ASN A 46 -13.74 3.48 -7.87
CA ASN A 46 -13.76 4.62 -6.96
C ASN A 46 -12.59 4.53 -5.98
N GLU A 47 -11.79 5.60 -5.90
CA GLU A 47 -10.75 5.72 -4.90
C GLU A 47 -11.35 5.69 -3.47
N ILE A 48 -10.96 4.68 -2.69
CA ILE A 48 -11.39 4.47 -1.30
C ILE A 48 -10.33 4.98 -0.31
N TYR A 49 -9.06 4.79 -0.66
CA TYR A 49 -7.94 5.12 0.21
C TYR A 49 -6.73 5.54 -0.63
N ARG A 50 -6.00 6.53 -0.14
CA ARG A 50 -4.75 7.00 -0.76
C ARG A 50 -3.69 7.22 0.31
N GLN A 51 -2.47 6.85 -0.01
CA GLN A 51 -1.27 7.18 0.74
C GLN A 51 -0.22 7.67 -0.24
N LEU A 52 0.27 8.91 -0.08
CA LEU A 52 1.29 9.51 -0.93
C LEU A 52 2.22 10.36 -0.07
N GLU A 53 3.52 10.12 -0.15
CA GLU A 53 4.56 10.84 0.62
C GLU A 53 4.26 10.95 2.14
N GLY A 54 3.57 9.97 2.70
CA GLY A 54 3.16 9.92 4.11
C GLY A 54 1.86 10.65 4.43
N GLU A 55 1.24 11.33 3.47
CA GLU A 55 -0.11 11.87 3.62
C GLU A 55 -1.15 10.78 3.33
N ILE A 56 -2.20 10.73 4.15
CA ILE A 56 -3.27 9.73 4.06
C ILE A 56 -4.61 10.43 3.83
N THR A 57 -5.35 9.97 2.83
CA THR A 57 -6.75 10.35 2.58
C THR A 57 -7.64 9.12 2.46
N GLY A 58 -8.91 9.26 2.83
CA GLY A 58 -9.85 8.14 2.84
C GLY A 58 -9.83 7.36 4.15
N SER A 59 -10.66 6.32 4.22
CA SER A 59 -10.75 5.41 5.37
C SER A 59 -11.42 4.11 4.95
N ILE A 60 -10.96 3.00 5.49
CA ILE A 60 -11.52 1.68 5.19
C ILE A 60 -12.46 1.25 6.32
N ALA A 61 -13.72 1.01 5.97
CA ALA A 61 -14.72 0.51 6.90
C ALA A 61 -15.65 -0.49 6.20
N LEU A 62 -15.89 -1.62 6.87
CA LEU A 62 -16.80 -2.66 6.40
C LEU A 62 -17.60 -3.22 7.57
N ASN A 63 -18.57 -4.07 7.30
CA ASN A 63 -19.33 -4.77 8.33
C ASN A 63 -18.72 -6.16 8.62
N VAL A 64 -19.10 -6.76 9.75
CA VAL A 64 -18.81 -8.19 9.99
C VAL A 64 -19.44 -9.00 8.85
N ASP A 65 -18.71 -10.01 8.36
CA ASP A 65 -19.03 -10.84 7.20
C ASP A 65 -19.09 -10.04 5.86
N GLY A 66 -18.72 -8.75 5.87
CA GLY A 66 -18.57 -7.94 4.67
C GLY A 66 -17.27 -8.25 3.95
N ILE A 67 -17.32 -8.21 2.62
CA ILE A 67 -16.17 -8.37 1.71
C ILE A 67 -16.00 -7.06 0.96
N LEU A 68 -14.78 -6.59 0.83
CA LEU A 68 -14.40 -5.42 0.04
C LEU A 68 -13.26 -5.82 -0.89
N GLU A 69 -13.55 -5.87 -2.19
CA GLU A 69 -12.56 -6.07 -3.24
C GLU A 69 -11.85 -4.75 -3.50
N LEU A 70 -10.53 -4.77 -3.52
CA LEU A 70 -9.69 -3.58 -3.69
C LEU A 70 -8.58 -3.87 -4.69
N SER A 71 -8.46 -3.01 -5.70
CA SER A 71 -7.28 -2.95 -6.56
C SER A 71 -6.25 -1.97 -5.99
N VAL A 72 -4.98 -2.21 -6.32
CA VAL A 72 -3.83 -1.42 -5.86
C VAL A 72 -3.19 -0.76 -7.08
N HIS A 73 -3.14 0.57 -7.08
CA HIS A 73 -2.46 1.34 -8.12
C HIS A 73 -1.33 2.14 -7.45
N PHE A 74 -0.10 1.96 -7.92
CA PHE A 74 1.06 2.66 -7.39
C PHE A 74 1.19 4.05 -8.00
N LEU A 75 1.72 4.99 -7.21
CA LEU A 75 1.84 6.39 -7.59
C LEU A 75 3.30 6.85 -7.54
N ASP A 76 3.70 7.67 -8.52
CA ASP A 76 4.94 8.41 -8.50
C ASP A 76 4.87 9.60 -7.51
N HIS A 77 5.98 10.37 -7.37
CA HIS A 77 6.07 11.53 -6.48
C HIS A 77 5.13 12.69 -6.88
N ASP A 78 4.69 12.76 -8.13
CA ASP A 78 3.72 13.75 -8.62
C ASP A 78 2.27 13.27 -8.41
N GLY A 79 2.08 12.04 -7.95
CA GLY A 79 0.79 11.40 -7.70
C GLY A 79 0.11 10.89 -8.97
N ASN A 80 0.88 10.67 -10.05
CA ASN A 80 0.39 9.98 -11.24
C ASN A 80 0.53 8.47 -11.02
N GLU A 81 -0.37 7.71 -11.61
CA GLU A 81 -0.29 6.26 -11.61
C GLU A 81 0.91 5.78 -12.44
N ILE A 82 1.63 4.81 -11.88
CA ILE A 82 2.73 4.14 -12.55
C ILE A 82 2.12 3.01 -13.38
N GLU A 83 2.16 3.17 -14.71
CA GLU A 83 1.73 2.12 -15.63
C GLU A 83 2.75 0.97 -15.60
N HIS A 84 2.31 -0.25 -15.30
CA HIS A 84 3.13 -1.44 -15.41
C HIS A 84 3.23 -1.82 -16.89
N GLU A 85 4.43 -1.78 -17.47
CA GLU A 85 4.65 -2.26 -18.85
C GLU A 85 4.51 -3.77 -18.89
N ASP A 86 3.66 -4.26 -19.82
CA ASP A 86 3.41 -5.68 -20.04
C ASP A 86 4.73 -6.45 -20.28
N GLY A 87 5.06 -7.38 -19.40
CA GLY A 87 6.07 -8.41 -19.64
C GLY A 87 7.32 -8.41 -18.76
N GLU A 88 7.52 -7.45 -17.85
CA GLU A 88 8.67 -7.44 -16.92
C GLU A 88 8.32 -7.83 -15.48
N HIS A 89 7.03 -7.91 -15.12
CA HIS A 89 6.55 -8.07 -13.74
C HIS A 89 5.86 -9.41 -13.44
N GLU A 90 6.23 -10.50 -14.13
CA GLU A 90 5.71 -11.86 -13.85
C GLU A 90 5.97 -12.35 -12.40
N GLN A 91 6.61 -11.53 -11.55
CA GLN A 91 7.00 -11.88 -10.19
C GLN A 91 6.52 -10.90 -9.13
N ASP A 92 5.72 -9.90 -9.49
CA ASP A 92 5.18 -8.93 -8.54
C ASP A 92 4.03 -9.56 -7.75
N GLU A 93 4.14 -9.59 -6.43
CA GLU A 93 3.16 -10.20 -5.52
C GLU A 93 2.86 -9.26 -4.36
N LEU A 94 1.59 -9.20 -3.93
CA LEU A 94 1.20 -8.49 -2.72
C LEU A 94 1.39 -9.38 -1.49
N SER A 95 2.16 -8.91 -0.52
CA SER A 95 2.32 -9.55 0.79
C SER A 95 1.71 -8.68 1.87
N PHE A 96 1.02 -9.29 2.86
CA PHE A 96 0.27 -8.56 3.88
C PHE A 96 0.68 -8.97 5.30
N GLU A 97 0.82 -7.96 6.19
CA GLU A 97 0.98 -8.14 7.62
C GLU A 97 -0.20 -7.53 8.37
N ILE A 98 -0.99 -8.36 9.06
CA ILE A 98 -2.19 -7.95 9.81
C ILE A 98 -1.88 -7.92 11.30
N THR A 99 -2.15 -6.80 11.98
CA THR A 99 -1.90 -6.67 13.43
C THR A 99 -2.85 -7.54 14.26
N ASN A 100 -4.11 -7.66 13.85
CA ASN A 100 -5.10 -8.52 14.52
C ASN A 100 -6.00 -9.23 13.51
N SER A 101 -5.69 -10.48 13.23
CA SER A 101 -6.42 -11.34 12.29
C SER A 101 -7.79 -11.82 12.81
N ASP A 102 -8.12 -11.59 14.10
CA ASP A 102 -9.47 -11.85 14.60
C ASP A 102 -10.49 -10.81 14.10
N VAL A 103 -10.01 -9.63 13.65
CA VAL A 103 -10.85 -8.51 13.19
C VAL A 103 -11.04 -8.53 11.68
N ILE A 104 -9.95 -8.79 10.93
CA ILE A 104 -9.97 -8.86 9.46
C ILE A 104 -9.18 -10.08 8.96
N SER A 105 -9.52 -10.52 7.75
CA SER A 105 -8.71 -11.41 6.92
C SER A 105 -8.47 -10.75 5.57
N ILE A 106 -7.31 -11.01 4.95
CA ILE A 106 -6.98 -10.55 3.60
C ILE A 106 -6.63 -11.78 2.76
N VAL A 107 -7.14 -11.80 1.54
CA VAL A 107 -6.85 -12.82 0.53
C VAL A 107 -6.35 -12.08 -0.70
N ALA A 108 -5.08 -12.29 -1.08
CA ALA A 108 -4.57 -11.81 -2.37
C ALA A 108 -5.28 -12.59 -3.48
N GLU A 109 -5.62 -11.91 -4.57
CA GLU A 109 -6.13 -12.58 -5.75
C GLU A 109 -4.95 -13.09 -6.56
N ASP A 110 -4.77 -14.42 -6.56
CA ASP A 110 -3.84 -15.08 -7.46
C ASP A 110 -4.52 -15.19 -8.82
N HIS A 111 -4.08 -14.42 -9.81
CA HIS A 111 -4.50 -14.63 -11.18
C HIS A 111 -3.86 -15.89 -11.73
N GLU A 112 -4.57 -17.03 -11.62
CA GLU A 112 -4.23 -18.23 -12.39
C GLU A 112 -4.42 -17.92 -13.88
N ASP A 113 -3.33 -18.01 -14.66
CA ASP A 113 -3.29 -17.87 -16.12
C ASP A 113 -4.31 -18.80 -16.81
N GLU A 114 -5.56 -18.37 -16.94
CA GLU A 114 -6.46 -18.92 -17.95
C GLU A 114 -6.24 -18.18 -19.27
N GLY A 115 -5.19 -18.61 -20.01
CA GLY A 115 -4.73 -18.18 -21.31
C GLY A 115 -5.70 -17.35 -22.18
N GLY A 116 -5.55 -16.03 -22.10
CA GLY A 116 -6.22 -15.08 -22.99
C GLY A 116 -5.35 -13.84 -23.14
N ASP A 117 -5.00 -13.54 -24.38
CA ASP A 117 -4.20 -12.38 -24.78
C ASP A 117 -4.78 -11.06 -24.22
N ASN A 118 -3.96 -10.24 -23.57
CA ASN A 118 -4.19 -8.89 -23.05
C ASN A 118 -5.04 -8.79 -21.76
N HIS A 119 -4.56 -9.29 -20.64
CA HIS A 119 -5.01 -8.85 -19.34
C HIS A 119 -3.89 -8.03 -18.68
N GLU A 120 -4.17 -6.76 -18.41
CA GLU A 120 -3.40 -5.96 -17.46
C GLU A 120 -3.39 -6.74 -16.14
N HIS A 121 -2.22 -7.04 -15.61
CA HIS A 121 -2.09 -7.70 -14.30
C HIS A 121 -2.46 -6.69 -13.22
N GLU A 122 -3.74 -6.61 -12.89
CA GLU A 122 -4.25 -5.76 -11.82
C GLU A 122 -3.93 -6.41 -10.48
N LEU A 123 -3.13 -5.74 -9.64
CA LEU A 123 -2.85 -6.19 -8.30
C LEU A 123 -4.08 -5.94 -7.43
N ALA A 124 -4.74 -7.01 -6.97
CA ALA A 124 -5.99 -6.92 -6.22
C ALA A 124 -6.01 -7.85 -5.01
N PHE A 125 -6.90 -7.57 -4.05
CA PHE A 125 -7.12 -8.40 -2.89
C PHE A 125 -8.52 -8.23 -2.31
N GLU A 126 -9.02 -9.26 -1.62
CA GLU A 126 -10.24 -9.21 -0.84
C GLU A 126 -9.93 -8.90 0.63
N LEU A 127 -10.60 -7.90 1.19
CA LEU A 127 -10.60 -7.59 2.62
C LEU A 127 -11.91 -8.07 3.24
N VAL A 128 -11.82 -8.99 4.20
CA VAL A 128 -12.98 -9.61 4.85
C VAL A 128 -13.08 -9.16 6.31
N GLY A 129 -14.25 -8.67 6.73
CA GLY A 129 -14.54 -8.33 8.12
C GLY A 129 -14.89 -9.56 8.94
N MET A 130 -14.05 -9.97 9.90
CA MET A 130 -14.23 -11.18 10.71
C MET A 130 -15.00 -10.92 12.01
N SER A 131 -14.66 -9.85 12.72
CA SER A 131 -15.35 -9.44 13.95
C SER A 131 -15.31 -7.93 14.11
N SER A 132 -16.27 -7.37 14.85
CA SER A 132 -16.32 -5.91 15.07
C SER A 132 -15.12 -5.42 15.88
N GLY A 133 -14.50 -4.35 15.41
CA GLY A 133 -13.32 -3.76 16.03
C GLY A 133 -12.54 -2.88 15.07
N THR A 134 -11.35 -2.46 15.50
CA THR A 134 -10.40 -1.72 14.66
C THR A 134 -9.06 -2.43 14.69
N THR A 135 -8.44 -2.57 13.53
CA THR A 135 -7.11 -3.13 13.38
C THR A 135 -6.32 -2.34 12.33
N THR A 136 -5.07 -2.69 12.14
CA THR A 136 -4.25 -2.17 11.06
C THR A 136 -3.63 -3.33 10.29
N PHE A 137 -3.33 -3.08 9.02
CA PHE A 137 -2.46 -3.92 8.21
C PHE A 137 -1.44 -3.07 7.46
N THR A 138 -0.37 -3.70 7.02
CA THR A 138 0.56 -3.17 6.02
C THR A 138 0.59 -4.12 4.85
N PHE A 139 0.93 -3.62 3.67
CA PHE A 139 1.24 -4.47 2.54
C PHE A 139 2.59 -4.09 1.94
N SER A 140 3.18 -5.04 1.22
CA SER A 140 4.41 -4.87 0.47
C SER A 140 4.18 -5.34 -0.96
N LEU A 141 4.72 -4.59 -1.92
CA LEU A 141 4.92 -5.08 -3.28
C LEU A 141 6.22 -5.87 -3.27
N MET A 142 6.13 -7.15 -3.52
CA MET A 142 7.28 -8.06 -3.55
C MET A 142 7.71 -8.29 -4.99
N HIS A 143 9.02 -8.19 -5.24
CA HIS A 143 9.64 -8.65 -6.47
C HIS A 143 10.61 -9.78 -6.13
N GLY A 144 10.18 -11.02 -6.37
CA GLY A 144 10.92 -12.20 -5.93
C GLY A 144 11.09 -12.26 -4.42
N ASP A 145 12.30 -12.07 -3.89
CA ASP A 145 12.64 -12.21 -2.46
C ASP A 145 12.81 -10.87 -1.71
N HIS A 146 12.57 -9.74 -2.35
CA HIS A 146 12.66 -8.40 -1.73
C HIS A 146 11.40 -7.58 -1.97
N ALA A 147 11.20 -6.58 -1.08
CA ALA A 147 10.09 -5.66 -1.20
C ALA A 147 10.55 -4.39 -1.93
N ASP A 148 9.87 -4.02 -3.02
CA ASP A 148 10.10 -2.78 -3.74
C ASP A 148 9.34 -1.62 -3.09
N TYR A 149 8.19 -1.91 -2.48
CA TYR A 149 7.39 -0.94 -1.76
C TYR A 149 6.83 -1.52 -0.47
N VAL A 150 6.74 -0.72 0.59
CA VAL A 150 6.10 -1.08 1.87
C VAL A 150 5.21 0.06 2.33
N SER A 151 3.92 -0.21 2.53
CA SER A 151 2.95 0.80 2.98
C SER A 151 3.17 1.20 4.44
N LEU A 152 2.72 2.41 4.83
CA LEU A 152 2.48 2.72 6.24
C LEU A 152 1.27 1.91 6.76
N PRO A 153 1.10 1.76 8.09
CA PRO A 153 -0.04 1.06 8.65
C PRO A 153 -1.38 1.66 8.22
N ILE A 154 -2.25 0.84 7.64
CA ILE A 154 -3.57 1.17 7.12
C ILE A 154 -4.61 0.76 8.15
N SER A 155 -5.41 1.71 8.63
CA SER A 155 -6.44 1.45 9.63
C SER A 155 -7.73 0.95 8.99
N VAL A 156 -8.28 -0.14 9.55
CA VAL A 156 -9.58 -0.72 9.15
C VAL A 156 -10.52 -0.76 10.33
N THR A 157 -11.76 -0.34 10.11
CA THR A 157 -12.84 -0.45 11.09
C THR A 157 -13.89 -1.46 10.61
N VAL A 158 -14.13 -2.49 11.40
CA VAL A 158 -15.20 -3.45 11.17
C VAL A 158 -16.36 -3.13 12.11
N ASN A 159 -17.50 -2.78 11.52
CA ASN A 159 -18.72 -2.46 12.25
C ASN A 159 -19.52 -3.71 12.52
N SER A 160 -20.15 -3.79 13.71
CA SER A 160 -21.16 -4.82 13.96
C SER A 160 -22.40 -4.53 13.13
N GLU A 161 -22.97 -5.55 12.49
CA GLU A 161 -24.26 -5.39 11.84
C GLU A 161 -25.35 -5.07 12.88
N ILE A 162 -26.07 -3.96 12.65
CA ILE A 162 -27.27 -3.62 13.44
C ILE A 162 -28.47 -4.00 12.61
N PHE A 163 -29.10 -5.14 12.94
CA PHE A 163 -30.37 -5.50 12.33
C PHE A 163 -31.52 -4.75 13.01
N SER A 164 -32.23 -3.91 12.26
CA SER A 164 -33.47 -3.26 12.71
C SER A 164 -34.66 -4.17 12.41
N CYS A 165 -35.15 -4.87 13.40
CA CYS A 165 -36.37 -5.67 13.28
C CYS A 165 -37.61 -4.80 13.49
N ASN A 166 -38.33 -4.45 12.43
CA ASN A 166 -39.67 -3.83 12.43
C ASN A 166 -39.82 -2.58 13.32
N GLY A 167 -38.79 -1.71 13.40
CA GLY A 167 -38.91 -0.40 14.04
C GLY A 167 -39.07 -0.38 15.58
N LYS A 168 -38.94 -1.54 16.25
CA LYS A 168 -39.09 -1.64 17.71
C LYS A 168 -38.01 -2.41 18.43
N GLN A 169 -37.07 -3.04 17.71
CA GLN A 169 -36.05 -3.91 18.30
C GLN A 169 -34.71 -3.68 17.60
N LEU A 170 -33.70 -3.41 18.38
CA LEU A 170 -32.31 -3.38 17.92
C LEU A 170 -31.68 -4.72 18.21
N CYS A 171 -31.17 -5.39 17.18
CA CYS A 171 -30.44 -6.63 17.32
C CYS A 171 -28.96 -6.40 17.02
N LEU A 172 -28.08 -6.84 17.90
CA LEU A 172 -26.63 -6.79 17.73
C LEU A 172 -26.11 -8.21 17.80
N ASN A 173 -25.37 -8.66 16.82
CA ASN A 173 -24.74 -10.01 16.79
C ASN A 173 -25.69 -11.14 17.16
N ASN A 174 -26.85 -11.23 16.50
CA ASN A 174 -27.91 -12.22 16.75
C ASN A 174 -28.61 -12.13 18.13
N TYR A 175 -28.29 -11.13 18.97
CA TYR A 175 -29.00 -10.85 20.21
C TYR A 175 -29.92 -9.66 20.06
N CYS A 176 -31.22 -9.90 20.13
CA CYS A 176 -32.22 -8.84 20.08
C CYS A 176 -32.64 -8.42 21.49
N THR A 177 -32.49 -7.14 21.82
CA THR A 177 -32.96 -6.59 23.11
C THR A 177 -34.30 -5.84 22.93
N ASN A 178 -35.31 -6.24 23.72
CA ASN A 178 -36.55 -5.49 23.82
C ASN A 178 -36.32 -4.26 24.70
N THR A 179 -36.13 -3.08 24.10
CA THR A 179 -36.20 -1.82 24.83
C THR A 179 -37.67 -1.40 24.88
N MET A 180 -38.38 -1.82 25.96
CA MET A 180 -39.67 -1.16 26.29
C MET A 180 -39.36 0.20 26.92
N TYR A 181 -39.61 1.27 26.17
CA TYR A 181 -39.72 2.58 26.77
C TYR A 181 -41.11 2.67 27.39
N ALA A 182 -41.18 2.88 28.70
CA ALA A 182 -42.36 3.20 29.45
C ALA A 182 -42.68 4.70 29.30
#